data_808c58ba4318e705c2f282e2033e94e2
#
_entry.id   808c58ba4318e705c2f282e2033e94e2
#
_cell.length_a   1.000
_cell.length_b   1.000
_cell.length_c   1.000
_cell.angle_alpha   90.00
_cell.angle_beta   90.00
_cell.angle_gamma   90.00
#
_symmetry.space_group_name_H-M   'P 1'
#
loop_
_entity.id
_entity.type
_entity.pdbx_description
1 polymer ?
#
loop_
_entity_poly.entity_id
_entity_poly.type
_entity_poly.pdbx_seq_one_letter_code
_entity_poly.pdbx_strand_id
1 'polypeptide(L)'
;GYYAGARSMVRLYSHPVTEDYKNLWDVPNLLLQKTPADNFTATMKLTFSPNPKYKGERTGLVVMGMDYAGLIMENTEQGLMLSQVTCRKADKGTAEKANGSISLNNPTVYLRVKFSADGEKVKKTDDLLVLCQFSYSLDGKKFRPLGETFQAREGKWIGAKVGMFCTRPAIRANDGGWADVDWFRITKK
;
A
#
# COMPACT_ATOMS: atom_id res chain seq x y z
N GLY A 1 -3.90 36.33 1.98
CA GLY A 1 -4.76 35.97 0.87
C GLY A 1 -5.34 34.60 1.09
N TYR A 2 -6.64 34.49 1.16
CA TYR A 2 -7.36 33.21 1.14
C TYR A 2 -7.20 32.59 -0.23
N TYR A 3 -6.51 31.45 -0.32
CA TYR A 3 -6.59 30.60 -1.51
C TYR A 3 -7.88 29.79 -1.41
N ALA A 4 -8.97 30.32 -1.90
CA ALA A 4 -10.19 29.55 -2.12
C ALA A 4 -9.90 28.50 -3.20
N GLY A 5 -9.76 27.22 -2.81
CA GLY A 5 -9.57 26.11 -3.72
C GLY A 5 -8.34 25.24 -3.48
N ALA A 6 -7.54 25.48 -2.44
CA ALA A 6 -6.50 24.54 -2.03
C ALA A 6 -7.13 23.23 -1.56
N ARG A 7 -7.11 22.20 -2.41
CA ARG A 7 -7.49 20.85 -1.99
C ARG A 7 -6.45 20.37 -0.99
N SER A 8 -6.90 20.01 0.21
CA SER A 8 -6.03 19.33 1.16
C SER A 8 -5.66 17.97 0.57
N MET A 9 -4.39 17.79 0.22
CA MET A 9 -3.85 16.51 -0.25
C MET A 9 -2.50 16.27 0.40
N VAL A 10 -2.10 15.01 0.48
CA VAL A 10 -0.74 14.62 0.86
C VAL A 10 0.01 14.24 -0.40
N ARG A 11 1.09 14.96 -0.71
CA ARG A 11 2.01 14.57 -1.79
C ARG A 11 3.18 13.80 -1.24
N LEU A 12 3.39 12.60 -1.76
CA LEU A 12 4.52 11.73 -1.46
C LEU A 12 5.46 11.76 -2.68
N TYR A 13 6.61 12.37 -2.53
CA TYR A 13 7.64 12.29 -3.57
C TYR A 13 8.29 10.91 -3.58
N SER A 14 8.59 10.38 -4.76
CA SER A 14 9.23 9.08 -4.87
C SER A 14 10.65 9.15 -4.29
N HIS A 15 10.89 8.36 -3.25
CA HIS A 15 12.17 8.28 -2.58
C HIS A 15 13.00 7.15 -3.19
N PRO A 16 14.30 7.38 -3.49
CA PRO A 16 15.16 6.31 -4.02
C PRO A 16 15.31 5.22 -2.95
N VAL A 17 15.15 3.98 -3.37
CA VAL A 17 15.54 2.85 -2.52
C VAL A 17 17.05 2.69 -2.52
N THR A 18 17.59 1.96 -1.57
CA THR A 18 19.02 1.66 -1.49
C THR A 18 19.43 0.63 -2.56
N GLU A 19 20.72 0.53 -2.89
CA GLU A 19 21.22 -0.44 -3.87
C GLU A 19 21.00 -1.89 -3.46
N ASP A 20 20.94 -2.14 -2.15
CA ASP A 20 20.69 -3.45 -1.53
C ASP A 20 19.20 -3.71 -1.22
N TYR A 21 18.31 -2.85 -1.72
CA TYR A 21 16.87 -2.96 -1.53
C TYR A 21 16.32 -4.34 -1.93
N LYS A 22 15.54 -4.94 -1.05
CA LYS A 22 14.91 -6.24 -1.27
C LYS A 22 13.38 -6.18 -1.25
N ASN A 23 12.82 -5.38 -0.36
CA ASN A 23 11.38 -5.23 -0.21
C ASN A 23 11.05 -3.97 0.61
N LEU A 24 9.76 -3.68 0.85
CA LEU A 24 9.31 -2.46 1.54
C LEU A 24 9.77 -2.36 3.00
N TRP A 25 10.26 -3.44 3.62
CA TRP A 25 10.84 -3.39 4.96
C TRP A 25 12.08 -2.48 5.02
N ASP A 26 12.80 -2.40 3.91
CA ASP A 26 14.02 -1.58 3.78
C ASP A 26 13.72 -0.10 3.50
N VAL A 27 12.44 0.29 3.35
CA VAL A 27 12.04 1.67 3.02
C VAL A 27 11.82 2.49 4.29
N PRO A 28 12.62 3.55 4.54
CA PRO A 28 12.55 4.31 5.79
C PRO A 28 11.37 5.30 5.85
N ASN A 29 10.77 5.63 4.73
CA ASN A 29 9.78 6.72 4.60
C ASN A 29 8.35 6.23 4.33
N LEU A 30 7.98 5.07 4.87
CA LEU A 30 6.58 4.63 4.87
C LEU A 30 5.77 5.53 5.82
N LEU A 31 4.68 6.09 5.32
CA LEU A 31 3.71 6.83 6.14
C LEU A 31 2.67 5.85 6.69
N LEU A 32 2.89 5.39 7.91
CA LEU A 32 2.11 4.34 8.53
C LEU A 32 1.38 4.83 9.78
N GLN A 33 0.15 4.36 10.00
CA GLN A 33 -0.58 4.53 11.26
C GLN A 33 -0.98 3.17 11.85
N LYS A 34 -1.12 3.12 13.16
CA LYS A 34 -1.63 1.93 13.85
C LYS A 34 -3.05 1.64 13.38
N THR A 35 -3.38 0.36 13.28
CA THR A 35 -4.76 -0.06 13.01
C THR A 35 -5.65 0.32 14.20
N PRO A 36 -6.79 1.01 13.98
CA PRO A 36 -7.60 1.54 15.07
C PRO A 36 -8.51 0.50 15.73
N ALA A 37 -8.69 -0.64 15.08
CA ALA A 37 -9.58 -1.72 15.51
C ALA A 37 -9.31 -2.99 14.69
N ASP A 38 -9.94 -4.10 15.10
CA ASP A 38 -9.81 -5.38 14.39
C ASP A 38 -10.76 -5.46 13.18
N ASN A 39 -11.84 -4.67 13.20
CA ASN A 39 -12.82 -4.59 12.10
C ASN A 39 -12.95 -3.15 11.63
N PHE A 40 -12.40 -2.87 10.47
CA PHE A 40 -12.52 -1.56 9.82
C PHE A 40 -12.18 -1.68 8.32
N THR A 41 -12.43 -0.61 7.60
CA THR A 41 -12.04 -0.47 6.21
C THR A 41 -11.20 0.79 6.03
N ALA A 42 -10.01 0.66 5.45
CA ALA A 42 -9.20 1.78 5.03
C ALA A 42 -9.33 1.96 3.51
N THR A 43 -9.63 3.18 3.08
CA THR A 43 -9.75 3.52 1.65
C THR A 43 -8.99 4.81 1.38
N MET A 44 -8.27 4.87 0.27
CA MET A 44 -7.58 6.07 -0.20
C MET A 44 -7.88 6.33 -1.67
N LYS A 45 -7.93 7.61 -2.04
CA LYS A 45 -7.90 8.05 -3.43
C LYS A 45 -6.49 8.50 -3.76
N LEU A 46 -5.89 7.86 -4.74
CA LEU A 46 -4.49 8.00 -5.11
C LEU A 46 -4.38 8.40 -6.58
N THR A 47 -3.56 9.42 -6.88
CA THR A 47 -3.14 9.75 -8.23
C THR A 47 -1.62 9.63 -8.32
N PHE A 48 -1.14 8.75 -9.19
CA PHE A 48 0.28 8.50 -9.35
C PHE A 48 0.82 9.22 -10.59
N SER A 49 1.86 10.01 -10.41
CA SER A 49 2.57 10.75 -11.46
C SER A 49 4.04 10.34 -11.48
N PRO A 50 4.36 9.14 -12.01
CA PRO A 50 5.73 8.69 -12.10
C PRO A 50 6.50 9.50 -13.13
N ASN A 51 7.83 9.60 -12.98
CA ASN A 51 8.68 10.11 -14.02
C ASN A 51 8.81 9.07 -15.15
N PRO A 52 8.46 9.41 -16.40
CA PRO A 52 8.53 8.45 -17.52
C PRO A 52 9.92 7.85 -17.76
N LYS A 53 10.97 8.54 -17.31
CA LYS A 53 12.37 8.06 -17.44
C LYS A 53 12.69 6.88 -16.51
N TYR A 54 11.94 6.72 -15.40
CA TYR A 54 12.27 5.75 -14.36
C TYR A 54 11.20 4.68 -14.28
N LYS A 55 11.51 3.51 -14.85
CA LYS A 55 10.68 2.33 -14.62
C LYS A 55 10.94 1.78 -13.22
N GLY A 56 9.91 1.18 -12.61
CA GLY A 56 9.99 0.67 -11.26
C GLY A 56 9.68 1.69 -10.16
N GLU A 57 9.23 2.92 -10.49
CA GLU A 57 8.60 3.80 -9.48
C GLU A 57 7.30 3.17 -8.99
N ARG A 58 7.11 3.18 -7.68
CA ARG A 58 6.02 2.45 -7.00
C ARG A 58 5.36 3.30 -5.94
N THR A 59 4.05 3.15 -5.80
CA THR A 59 3.25 3.75 -4.73
C THR A 59 2.08 2.85 -4.39
N GLY A 60 1.46 3.02 -3.24
CA GLY A 60 0.25 2.26 -2.93
C GLY A 60 -0.16 2.25 -1.47
N LEU A 61 -1.13 1.38 -1.19
CA LEU A 61 -1.69 1.09 0.12
C LEU A 61 -1.07 -0.19 0.66
N VAL A 62 -0.50 -0.14 1.87
CA VAL A 62 0.21 -1.28 2.47
C VAL A 62 -0.29 -1.54 3.88
N VAL A 63 -0.40 -2.82 4.23
CA VAL A 63 -0.54 -3.33 5.59
C VAL A 63 0.81 -3.92 5.99
N MET A 64 1.50 -3.25 6.91
CA MET A 64 2.88 -3.53 7.27
C MET A 64 2.99 -4.16 8.66
N GLY A 65 3.67 -5.27 8.73
CA GLY A 65 4.17 -5.95 9.91
C GLY A 65 5.49 -6.63 9.55
N MET A 66 5.92 -7.67 10.23
CA MET A 66 7.05 -8.51 9.81
C MET A 66 6.77 -9.25 8.49
N ASP A 67 5.50 -9.51 8.24
CA ASP A 67 4.93 -9.81 6.93
C ASP A 67 4.18 -8.58 6.46
N TYR A 68 4.09 -8.33 5.16
CA TYR A 68 3.21 -7.29 4.64
C TYR A 68 2.44 -7.72 3.39
N ALA A 69 1.40 -6.99 3.12
CA ALA A 69 0.65 -7.08 1.87
C ALA A 69 0.16 -5.69 1.45
N GLY A 70 -0.08 -5.49 0.17
CA GLY A 70 -0.56 -4.21 -0.31
C GLY A 70 -1.10 -4.23 -1.73
N LEU A 71 -1.74 -3.13 -2.09
CA LEU A 71 -2.08 -2.77 -3.46
C LEU A 71 -1.04 -1.75 -3.94
N ILE A 72 -0.24 -2.14 -4.92
CA ILE A 72 0.90 -1.36 -5.38
C ILE A 72 0.73 -1.00 -6.85
N MET A 73 0.77 0.31 -7.14
CA MET A 73 0.90 0.83 -8.50
C MET A 73 2.39 0.91 -8.84
N GLU A 74 2.73 0.45 -10.01
CA GLU A 74 4.10 0.49 -10.54
C GLU A 74 4.13 1.03 -11.96
N ASN A 75 5.09 1.89 -12.25
CA ASN A 75 5.42 2.34 -13.60
C ASN A 75 6.33 1.31 -14.26
N THR A 76 5.75 0.47 -15.12
CA THR A 76 6.44 -0.61 -15.83
C THR A 76 6.72 -0.24 -17.30
N GLU A 77 7.46 -1.08 -18.02
CA GLU A 77 7.66 -0.92 -19.47
C GLU A 77 6.32 -1.00 -20.25
N GLN A 78 5.33 -1.70 -19.72
CA GLN A 78 3.99 -1.84 -20.30
C GLN A 78 3.01 -0.74 -19.86
N GLY A 79 3.47 0.23 -19.06
CA GLY A 79 2.64 1.28 -18.50
C GLY A 79 2.35 1.07 -17.00
N LEU A 80 1.31 1.70 -16.50
CA LEU A 80 0.91 1.58 -15.10
C LEU A 80 0.26 0.23 -14.83
N MET A 81 0.78 -0.48 -13.86
CA MET A 81 0.24 -1.74 -13.34
C MET A 81 -0.20 -1.57 -11.89
N LEU A 82 -1.33 -2.15 -11.53
CA LEU A 82 -1.76 -2.32 -10.15
C LEU A 82 -1.69 -3.79 -9.78
N SER A 83 -0.92 -4.10 -8.74
CA SER A 83 -0.75 -5.47 -8.26
C SER A 83 -1.11 -5.58 -6.78
N GLN A 84 -1.75 -6.67 -6.40
CA GLN A 84 -1.79 -7.08 -5.01
C GLN A 84 -0.58 -7.96 -4.73
N VAL A 85 0.22 -7.55 -3.74
CA VAL A 85 1.44 -8.26 -3.35
C VAL A 85 1.40 -8.72 -1.91
N THR A 86 2.15 -9.78 -1.64
CA THR A 86 2.47 -10.25 -0.28
C THR A 86 3.96 -10.47 -0.14
N CYS A 87 4.48 -10.18 1.05
CA CYS A 87 5.85 -10.49 1.42
C CYS A 87 5.87 -11.11 2.82
N ARG A 88 6.18 -12.39 2.89
CA ARG A 88 6.33 -13.13 4.15
C ARG A 88 7.77 -13.03 4.61
N LYS A 89 7.99 -12.83 5.92
CA LYS A 89 9.32 -12.63 6.51
C LYS A 89 10.10 -11.49 5.81
N ALA A 90 9.43 -10.36 5.63
CA ALA A 90 10.00 -9.19 4.97
C ALA A 90 11.27 -8.70 5.68
N ASP A 91 11.29 -8.76 7.01
CA ASP A 91 12.44 -8.48 7.87
C ASP A 91 13.67 -9.37 7.60
N LYS A 92 13.51 -10.47 6.87
CA LYS A 92 14.58 -11.36 6.42
C LYS A 92 14.97 -11.14 4.96
N GLY A 93 14.46 -10.09 4.31
CA GLY A 93 14.79 -9.77 2.93
C GLY A 93 14.17 -10.71 1.90
N THR A 94 13.03 -11.34 2.24
CA THR A 94 12.29 -12.17 1.29
C THR A 94 11.70 -11.33 0.17
N ALA A 95 11.66 -11.87 -1.04
CA ALA A 95 11.05 -11.21 -2.19
C ALA A 95 9.51 -11.13 -2.07
N GLU A 96 8.93 -10.11 -2.67
CA GLU A 96 7.49 -9.98 -2.84
C GLU A 96 6.95 -11.03 -3.83
N LYS A 97 5.72 -11.47 -3.57
CA LYS A 97 4.92 -12.30 -4.47
C LYS A 97 3.71 -11.49 -4.94
N ALA A 98 3.53 -11.35 -6.26
CA ALA A 98 2.31 -10.82 -6.82
C ALA A 98 1.24 -11.93 -6.88
N ASN A 99 0.04 -11.62 -6.38
CA ASN A 99 -1.10 -12.57 -6.34
C ASN A 99 -2.21 -12.18 -7.32
N GLY A 100 -2.07 -11.08 -8.01
CA GLY A 100 -2.97 -10.59 -9.05
C GLY A 100 -2.55 -9.22 -9.51
N SER A 101 -2.66 -8.96 -10.81
CA SER A 101 -2.25 -7.71 -11.44
C SER A 101 -3.22 -7.28 -12.52
N ILE A 102 -3.37 -5.98 -12.70
CA ILE A 102 -4.16 -5.36 -13.77
C ILE A 102 -3.41 -4.18 -14.36
N SER A 103 -3.59 -3.92 -15.64
CA SER A 103 -3.14 -2.69 -16.30
C SER A 103 -4.10 -1.54 -15.97
N LEU A 104 -3.53 -0.35 -15.73
CA LEU A 104 -4.29 0.86 -15.48
C LEU A 104 -4.12 1.84 -16.64
N ASN A 105 -5.24 2.30 -17.21
CA ASN A 105 -5.26 3.34 -18.25
C ASN A 105 -5.38 4.76 -17.65
N ASN A 106 -5.61 4.87 -16.34
CA ASN A 106 -5.77 6.13 -15.62
C ASN A 106 -4.83 6.14 -14.40
N PRO A 107 -4.10 7.22 -14.15
CA PRO A 107 -3.22 7.34 -12.99
C PRO A 107 -3.97 7.46 -11.66
N THR A 108 -5.28 7.71 -11.69
CA THR A 108 -6.10 7.82 -10.48
C THR A 108 -6.85 6.54 -10.20
N VAL A 109 -6.72 6.05 -8.97
CA VAL A 109 -7.36 4.82 -8.50
C VAL A 109 -7.78 4.96 -7.02
N TYR A 110 -8.82 4.23 -6.64
CA TYR A 110 -9.23 4.09 -5.24
C TYR A 110 -8.77 2.73 -4.75
N LEU A 111 -7.94 2.74 -3.70
CA LEU A 111 -7.39 1.53 -3.08
C LEU A 111 -8.07 1.30 -1.73
N ARG A 112 -8.42 0.05 -1.45
CA ARG A 112 -9.14 -0.32 -0.24
C ARG A 112 -8.58 -1.60 0.36
N VAL A 113 -8.47 -1.62 1.68
CA VAL A 113 -8.27 -2.83 2.47
C VAL A 113 -9.35 -2.92 3.54
N LYS A 114 -10.00 -4.06 3.62
CA LYS A 114 -10.96 -4.40 4.66
C LYS A 114 -10.29 -5.34 5.65
N PHE A 115 -10.27 -4.92 6.91
CA PHE A 115 -9.83 -5.73 8.04
C PHE A 115 -11.04 -6.40 8.68
N SER A 116 -10.94 -7.69 8.92
CA SER A 116 -11.96 -8.46 9.65
C SER A 116 -11.26 -9.38 10.64
N ALA A 117 -11.63 -9.27 11.91
CA ALA A 117 -11.27 -10.27 12.87
C ALA A 117 -12.07 -11.53 12.56
N ASP A 118 -11.39 -12.65 12.36
CA ASP A 118 -12.04 -13.94 12.36
C ASP A 118 -12.31 -14.31 13.81
N GLY A 119 -13.59 -14.56 14.15
CA GLY A 119 -14.00 -14.90 15.51
C GLY A 119 -13.51 -16.27 16.00
N GLU A 120 -12.83 -17.04 15.14
CA GLU A 120 -12.12 -18.24 15.54
C GLU A 120 -10.75 -17.88 16.12
N LYS A 121 -10.65 -17.92 17.45
CA LYS A 121 -9.35 -17.95 18.13
C LYS A 121 -8.55 -19.11 17.56
N VAL A 122 -7.39 -18.83 17.00
CA VAL A 122 -6.44 -19.88 16.64
C VAL A 122 -6.08 -20.62 17.93
N LYS A 123 -6.47 -21.88 18.04
CA LYS A 123 -6.45 -22.72 19.24
C LYS A 123 -5.09 -22.92 19.92
N LYS A 124 -4.01 -22.25 19.51
CA LYS A 124 -2.66 -22.41 20.06
C LYS A 124 -1.95 -21.13 20.52
N THR A 125 -2.45 -19.97 20.14
CA THR A 125 -1.96 -18.67 20.61
C THR A 125 -3.18 -17.80 20.81
N ASP A 126 -3.25 -17.02 21.89
CA ASP A 126 -4.38 -16.08 22.16
C ASP A 126 -4.45 -14.92 21.15
N ASP A 127 -3.77 -15.02 20.00
CA ASP A 127 -3.67 -14.00 18.98
C ASP A 127 -4.93 -13.99 18.11
N LEU A 128 -5.56 -12.85 18.04
CA LEU A 128 -6.71 -12.61 17.18
C LEU A 128 -6.26 -12.67 15.71
N LEU A 129 -6.90 -13.54 14.92
CA LEU A 129 -6.65 -13.64 13.51
C LEU A 129 -7.31 -12.46 12.78
N VAL A 130 -6.53 -11.57 12.21
CA VAL A 130 -7.02 -10.46 11.39
C VAL A 130 -6.77 -10.73 9.92
N LEU A 131 -7.87 -10.81 9.15
CA LEU A 131 -7.84 -11.00 7.71
C LEU A 131 -7.94 -9.67 6.98
N CYS A 132 -7.12 -9.47 5.97
CA CYS A 132 -7.09 -8.29 5.12
C CYS A 132 -7.51 -8.68 3.70
N GLN A 133 -8.60 -8.08 3.23
CA GLN A 133 -9.09 -8.25 1.85
C GLN A 133 -8.86 -6.95 1.09
N PHE A 134 -8.23 -7.07 -0.07
CA PHE A 134 -7.86 -5.94 -0.92
C PHE A 134 -8.83 -5.78 -2.08
N SER A 135 -9.16 -4.55 -2.40
CA SER A 135 -9.99 -4.20 -3.54
C SER A 135 -9.63 -2.81 -4.09
N TYR A 136 -9.94 -2.59 -5.35
CA TYR A 136 -9.70 -1.32 -6.03
C TYR A 136 -10.97 -0.86 -6.76
N SER A 137 -11.01 0.44 -7.05
CA SER A 137 -12.07 1.04 -7.87
C SER A 137 -11.48 2.11 -8.78
N LEU A 138 -12.03 2.24 -9.99
CA LEU A 138 -11.67 3.28 -10.95
C LEU A 138 -12.60 4.50 -10.86
N ASP A 139 -13.79 4.34 -10.29
CA ASP A 139 -14.85 5.36 -10.17
C ASP A 139 -15.15 5.77 -8.71
N GLY A 140 -14.53 5.09 -7.74
CA GLY A 140 -14.77 5.30 -6.32
C GLY A 140 -16.08 4.72 -5.79
N LYS A 141 -16.85 4.06 -6.63
CA LYS A 141 -18.18 3.49 -6.29
C LYS A 141 -18.17 1.97 -6.31
N LYS A 142 -17.72 1.38 -7.41
CA LYS A 142 -17.67 -0.08 -7.59
C LYS A 142 -16.26 -0.58 -7.27
N PHE A 143 -16.11 -1.30 -6.15
CA PHE A 143 -14.87 -1.93 -5.75
C PHE A 143 -14.81 -3.37 -6.22
N ARG A 144 -13.70 -3.75 -6.85
CA ARG A 144 -13.42 -5.08 -7.34
C ARG A 144 -12.30 -5.70 -6.49
N PRO A 145 -12.44 -6.94 -6.01
CA PRO A 145 -11.35 -7.61 -5.30
C PRO A 145 -10.15 -7.79 -6.22
N LEU A 146 -8.95 -7.74 -5.64
CA LEU A 146 -7.71 -8.03 -6.34
C LEU A 146 -6.78 -8.82 -5.41
N GLY A 147 -6.30 -9.95 -5.92
CA GLY A 147 -5.37 -10.84 -5.24
C GLY A 147 -6.00 -11.70 -4.15
N GLU A 148 -5.19 -12.11 -3.20
CA GLU A 148 -5.52 -13.06 -2.14
C GLU A 148 -5.81 -12.36 -0.81
N THR A 149 -6.58 -13.01 0.04
CA THR A 149 -6.75 -12.59 1.44
C THR A 149 -5.42 -12.75 2.17
N PHE A 150 -5.02 -11.70 2.87
CA PHE A 150 -3.80 -11.67 3.66
C PHE A 150 -4.13 -11.78 5.15
N GLN A 151 -3.49 -12.71 5.82
CA GLN A 151 -3.52 -12.81 7.27
C GLN A 151 -2.46 -11.88 7.86
N ALA A 152 -2.91 -10.78 8.49
CA ALA A 152 -2.03 -9.90 9.23
C ALA A 152 -1.59 -10.61 10.51
N ARG A 153 -0.27 -10.64 10.74
CA ARG A 153 0.32 -11.12 12.00
C ARG A 153 0.84 -9.94 12.78
N GLU A 154 0.62 -9.95 14.07
CA GLU A 154 1.24 -8.97 14.95
C GLU A 154 2.77 -9.09 14.87
N GLY A 155 3.44 -7.94 14.81
CA GLY A 155 4.88 -7.87 15.06
C GLY A 155 5.13 -8.02 16.57
N LYS A 156 6.29 -8.48 16.98
CA LYS A 156 6.66 -8.79 18.38
C LYS A 156 6.33 -7.70 19.41
N TRP A 157 6.15 -6.45 19.00
CA TRP A 157 5.97 -5.28 19.90
C TRP A 157 4.89 -4.30 19.47
N ILE A 158 4.44 -4.34 18.22
CA ILE A 158 3.50 -3.38 17.64
C ILE A 158 2.62 -4.12 16.65
N GLY A 159 1.31 -4.04 16.79
CA GLY A 159 0.34 -4.58 15.84
C GLY A 159 0.57 -4.08 14.40
N ALA A 160 -0.05 -4.71 13.43
CA ALA A 160 0.04 -4.31 12.04
C ALA A 160 -0.32 -2.82 11.87
N LYS A 161 0.34 -2.16 10.94
CA LYS A 161 0.09 -0.76 10.57
C LYS A 161 -0.47 -0.70 9.16
N VAL A 162 -1.27 0.30 8.87
CA VAL A 162 -1.77 0.57 7.53
C VAL A 162 -1.29 1.93 7.06
N GLY A 163 -0.94 2.05 5.80
CA GLY A 163 -0.46 3.32 5.28
C GLY A 163 -0.07 3.29 3.82
N MET A 164 0.81 4.20 3.45
CA MET A 164 1.16 4.50 2.08
C MET A 164 2.65 4.80 1.91
N PHE A 165 3.12 4.75 0.68
CA PHE A 165 4.51 5.04 0.33
C PHE A 165 4.62 5.52 -1.12
N CYS A 166 5.77 6.07 -1.46
CA CYS A 166 6.16 6.33 -2.84
C CYS A 166 7.68 6.15 -2.96
N THR A 167 8.11 5.25 -3.84
CA THR A 167 9.51 4.88 -3.99
C THR A 167 9.92 4.85 -5.47
N ARG A 168 11.22 4.94 -5.71
CA ARG A 168 11.83 4.75 -7.03
C ARG A 168 13.06 3.85 -6.92
N PRO A 169 13.53 3.27 -8.03
CA PRO A 169 14.82 2.58 -8.04
C PRO A 169 15.97 3.44 -7.50
N ALA A 170 17.09 2.82 -7.15
CA ALA A 170 18.29 3.45 -6.60
C ALA A 170 18.99 4.39 -7.59
N ILE A 171 18.30 5.43 -8.02
CA ILE A 171 18.78 6.45 -8.96
C ILE A 171 19.01 7.74 -8.18
N ARG A 172 20.21 8.30 -8.25
CA ARG A 172 20.62 9.49 -7.49
C ARG A 172 20.03 10.82 -7.98
N ALA A 173 19.33 10.83 -9.11
CA ALA A 173 18.70 12.05 -9.62
C ALA A 173 17.52 12.51 -8.75
N ASN A 174 17.30 13.83 -8.65
CA ASN A 174 16.24 14.43 -7.84
C ASN A 174 14.97 14.73 -8.62
N ASP A 175 14.76 14.09 -9.76
CA ASP A 175 13.64 14.31 -10.68
C ASP A 175 12.64 13.15 -10.68
N GLY A 176 12.53 12.42 -9.58
CA GLY A 176 11.54 11.36 -9.42
C GLY A 176 10.10 11.86 -9.46
N GLY A 177 9.16 10.96 -9.72
CA GLY A 177 7.73 11.24 -9.70
C GLY A 177 7.16 11.41 -8.29
N TRP A 178 5.85 11.44 -8.20
CA TRP A 178 5.14 11.59 -6.93
C TRP A 178 3.78 10.89 -6.95
N ALA A 179 3.22 10.73 -5.78
CA ALA A 179 1.85 10.26 -5.58
C ALA A 179 1.08 11.29 -4.77
N ASP A 180 -0.09 11.68 -5.27
CA ASP A 180 -1.02 12.55 -4.57
C ASP A 180 -2.13 11.73 -3.94
N VAL A 181 -2.26 11.82 -2.62
CA VAL A 181 -3.34 11.20 -1.86
C VAL A 181 -4.36 12.28 -1.54
N ASP A 182 -5.49 12.29 -2.26
CA ASP A 182 -6.56 13.27 -2.06
C ASP A 182 -7.16 13.13 -0.67
N TRP A 183 -7.34 11.88 -0.22
CA TRP A 183 -7.83 11.54 1.10
C TRP A 183 -7.51 10.08 1.46
N PHE A 184 -7.38 9.86 2.74
CA PHE A 184 -7.29 8.55 3.37
C PHE A 184 -8.37 8.48 4.45
N ARG A 185 -9.23 7.48 4.40
CA ARG A 185 -10.38 7.33 5.29
C ARG A 185 -10.41 5.97 5.93
N ILE A 186 -10.69 5.96 7.22
CA ILE A 186 -10.97 4.76 7.98
C ILE A 186 -12.44 4.78 8.39
N THR A 187 -13.14 3.70 8.05
CA THR A 187 -14.54 3.49 8.41
C THR A 187 -14.60 2.29 9.36
N LYS A 188 -15.09 2.47 10.55
CA LYS A 188 -15.40 1.37 11.49
C LYS A 188 -16.74 0.76 11.09
N LYS A 189 -16.85 -0.55 11.25
CA LYS A 189 -18.16 -1.24 11.18
C LYS A 189 -18.79 -1.29 12.55
#